data_670d77bc5ce30c938f73dc99780c545c
#
_entry.id   670d77bc5ce30c938f73dc99780c545c
#
_cell.length_a   1.000
_cell.length_b   1.000
_cell.length_c   1.000
_cell.angle_alpha   90.00
_cell.angle_beta   90.00
_cell.angle_gamma   90.00
#
_symmetry.space_group_name_H-M   'P 1'
#
loop_
_entity.id
_entity.type
_entity.pdbx_description
1 polymer ?
#
loop_
_entity_poly.entity_id
_entity_poly.type
_entity_poly.pdbx_seq_one_letter_code
_entity_poly.pdbx_strand_id
1 'polypeptide(L)'
;MKTKALVTALALTVAGLAMAQTATPNLDKREANQQQRIDQGVASGQLNAKETNRLQKREAKLAADEAAAKADGTVTRAERRKLQREANRDSKAIRKQKHDAQTAVPAGK
;
A
#
# COMPACT_ATOMS: atom_id res chain seq x y z
N MET A 1 25.23 12.40 38.76
CA MET A 1 23.99 11.63 38.70
C MET A 1 22.86 12.34 37.94
N LYS A 2 22.81 13.68 37.95
CA LYS A 2 21.76 14.41 37.23
C LYS A 2 21.93 14.45 35.72
N THR A 3 23.12 14.20 35.21
CA THR A 3 23.44 14.22 33.78
C THR A 3 22.99 12.96 33.03
N LYS A 4 22.81 11.82 33.72
CA LYS A 4 22.38 10.58 33.10
C LYS A 4 20.89 10.57 32.71
N ALA A 5 20.08 11.34 33.43
CA ALA A 5 18.64 11.43 33.16
C ALA A 5 18.31 12.27 31.91
N LEU A 6 19.15 13.25 31.59
CA LEU A 6 18.98 14.13 30.44
C LEU A 6 19.31 13.46 29.12
N VAL A 7 20.25 12.50 29.13
CA VAL A 7 20.64 11.77 27.92
C VAL A 7 19.55 10.78 27.49
N THR A 8 18.84 10.21 28.46
CA THR A 8 17.80 9.23 28.18
C THR A 8 16.55 9.89 27.55
N ALA A 9 16.24 11.13 27.96
CA ALA A 9 15.09 11.85 27.40
C ALA A 9 15.33 12.31 25.96
N LEU A 10 16.59 12.61 25.62
CA LEU A 10 16.94 13.03 24.26
C LEU A 10 16.89 11.86 23.26
N ALA A 11 17.26 10.67 23.73
CA ALA A 11 17.21 9.47 22.89
C ALA A 11 15.78 9.08 22.49
N LEU A 12 14.82 9.29 23.39
CA LEU A 12 13.41 9.00 23.14
C LEU A 12 12.79 9.93 22.09
N THR A 13 13.19 11.19 22.06
CA THR A 13 12.70 12.17 21.07
C THR A 13 13.21 11.88 19.67
N VAL A 14 14.44 11.42 19.55
CA VAL A 14 15.02 11.08 18.25
C VAL A 14 14.34 9.83 17.66
N ALA A 15 14.04 8.84 18.49
CA ALA A 15 13.35 7.63 18.06
C ALA A 15 11.93 7.94 17.56
N GLY A 16 11.22 8.85 18.21
CA GLY A 16 9.88 9.27 17.78
C GLY A 16 9.88 9.95 16.42
N LEU A 17 10.87 10.80 16.14
CA LEU A 17 11.00 11.49 14.85
C LEU A 17 11.35 10.50 13.72
N ALA A 18 12.22 9.52 14.00
CA ALA A 18 12.59 8.51 13.02
C ALA A 18 11.37 7.65 12.62
N MET A 19 10.53 7.28 13.59
CA MET A 19 9.31 6.52 13.31
C MET A 19 8.33 7.31 12.45
N ALA A 20 8.16 8.62 12.71
CA ALA A 20 7.28 9.49 11.92
C ALA A 20 7.76 9.62 10.46
N GLN A 21 9.09 9.63 10.23
CA GLN A 21 9.67 9.75 8.90
C GLN A 21 9.52 8.47 8.06
N THR A 22 9.39 7.31 8.72
CA THR A 22 9.20 6.03 8.02
C THR A 22 7.72 5.69 7.81
N ALA A 23 6.81 6.30 8.56
CA ALA A 23 5.39 6.00 8.47
C ALA A 23 4.79 6.45 7.13
N THR A 24 3.93 5.62 6.56
CA THR A 24 3.21 5.89 5.31
C THR A 24 1.70 5.68 5.51
N PRO A 25 1.04 6.46 6.39
CA PRO A 25 -0.35 6.19 6.77
C PRO A 25 -1.35 6.33 5.61
N ASN A 26 -1.10 7.27 4.69
CA ASN A 26 -1.97 7.43 3.52
C ASN A 26 -1.85 6.25 2.56
N LEU A 27 -0.64 5.75 2.36
CA LEU A 27 -0.40 4.57 1.54
C LEU A 27 -1.03 3.33 2.17
N ASP A 28 -0.89 3.18 3.48
CA ASP A 28 -1.48 2.06 4.23
C ASP A 28 -3.00 2.02 4.06
N LYS A 29 -3.66 3.18 4.13
CA LYS A 29 -5.11 3.29 3.89
C LYS A 29 -5.48 2.91 2.47
N ARG A 30 -4.69 3.34 1.49
CA ARG A 30 -4.93 3.02 0.09
C ARG A 30 -4.79 1.53 -0.15
N GLU A 31 -3.78 0.89 0.41
CA GLU A 31 -3.58 -0.55 0.30
C GLU A 31 -4.76 -1.32 0.90
N ALA A 32 -5.24 -0.90 2.07
CA ALA A 32 -6.41 -1.50 2.70
C ALA A 32 -7.67 -1.34 1.84
N ASN A 33 -7.88 -0.16 1.27
CA ASN A 33 -9.01 0.10 0.39
C ASN A 33 -8.93 -0.72 -0.89
N GLN A 34 -7.74 -0.85 -1.47
CA GLN A 34 -7.51 -1.64 -2.68
C GLN A 34 -7.78 -3.12 -2.41
N GLN A 35 -7.30 -3.64 -1.29
CA GLN A 35 -7.55 -5.02 -0.89
C GLN A 35 -9.05 -5.27 -0.71
N GLN A 36 -9.75 -4.36 -0.07
CA GLN A 36 -11.20 -4.44 0.11
C GLN A 36 -11.92 -4.48 -1.24
N ARG A 37 -11.49 -3.67 -2.19
CA ARG A 37 -12.08 -3.64 -3.54
C ARG A 37 -11.84 -4.95 -4.28
N ILE A 38 -10.66 -5.54 -4.13
CA ILE A 38 -10.37 -6.86 -4.70
C ILE A 38 -11.28 -7.92 -4.06
N ASP A 39 -11.40 -7.92 -2.75
CA ASP A 39 -12.23 -8.86 -2.02
C ASP A 39 -13.71 -8.75 -2.45
N GLN A 40 -14.20 -7.53 -2.63
CA GLN A 40 -15.55 -7.27 -3.13
C GLN A 40 -15.72 -7.78 -4.55
N GLY A 41 -14.69 -7.61 -5.39
CA GLY A 41 -14.70 -8.11 -6.76
C GLY A 41 -14.77 -9.63 -6.82
N VAL A 42 -14.08 -10.30 -5.93
CA VAL A 42 -14.14 -11.77 -5.80
C VAL A 42 -15.54 -12.21 -5.36
N ALA A 43 -16.05 -11.59 -4.30
CA ALA A 43 -17.34 -11.95 -3.71
C ALA A 43 -18.50 -11.73 -4.68
N SER A 44 -18.41 -10.67 -5.51
CA SER A 44 -19.46 -10.32 -6.47
C SER A 44 -19.34 -11.06 -7.81
N GLY A 45 -18.27 -11.85 -8.01
CA GLY A 45 -18.01 -12.52 -9.27
C GLY A 45 -17.43 -11.63 -10.37
N GLN A 46 -17.12 -10.38 -10.07
CA GLN A 46 -16.50 -9.45 -11.03
C GLN A 46 -15.06 -9.82 -11.35
N LEU A 47 -14.38 -10.52 -10.43
CA LEU A 47 -13.01 -10.97 -10.59
C LEU A 47 -12.96 -12.49 -10.55
N ASN A 48 -12.35 -13.09 -11.56
CA ASN A 48 -12.09 -14.54 -11.57
C ASN A 48 -10.74 -14.81 -10.85
N ALA A 49 -10.39 -16.08 -10.69
CA ALA A 49 -9.20 -16.50 -9.98
C ALA A 49 -7.92 -15.95 -10.61
N LYS A 50 -7.84 -15.91 -11.93
CA LYS A 50 -6.67 -15.42 -12.67
C LYS A 50 -6.50 -13.92 -12.50
N GLU A 51 -7.57 -13.16 -12.60
CA GLU A 51 -7.58 -11.71 -12.41
C GLU A 51 -7.23 -11.34 -10.96
N THR A 52 -7.83 -12.05 -10.01
CA THR A 52 -7.54 -11.87 -8.58
C THR A 52 -6.06 -12.09 -8.30
N ASN A 53 -5.49 -13.16 -8.85
CA ASN A 53 -4.08 -13.48 -8.67
C ASN A 53 -3.17 -12.38 -9.21
N ARG A 54 -3.49 -11.82 -10.37
CA ARG A 54 -2.73 -10.70 -10.95
C ARG A 54 -2.78 -9.47 -10.05
N LEU A 55 -3.96 -9.13 -9.54
CA LEU A 55 -4.14 -7.96 -8.68
C LEU A 55 -3.45 -8.16 -7.34
N GLN A 56 -3.51 -9.36 -6.76
CA GLN A 56 -2.80 -9.68 -5.52
C GLN A 56 -1.29 -9.59 -5.69
N LYS A 57 -0.76 -9.96 -6.84
CA LYS A 57 0.67 -9.80 -7.13
C LYS A 57 1.08 -8.33 -7.20
N ARG A 58 0.23 -7.48 -7.75
CA ARG A 58 0.47 -6.03 -7.76
C ARG A 58 0.49 -5.45 -6.34
N GLU A 59 -0.46 -5.87 -5.51
CA GLU A 59 -0.51 -5.42 -4.11
C GLU A 59 0.70 -5.91 -3.33
N ALA A 60 1.14 -7.16 -3.56
CA ALA A 60 2.33 -7.71 -2.94
C ALA A 60 3.59 -6.95 -3.35
N LYS A 61 3.69 -6.55 -4.63
CA LYS A 61 4.81 -5.75 -5.12
C LYS A 61 4.83 -4.37 -4.48
N LEU A 62 3.67 -3.72 -4.38
CA LEU A 62 3.56 -2.42 -3.73
C LEU A 62 4.01 -2.51 -2.27
N ALA A 63 3.56 -3.53 -1.54
CA ALA A 63 3.96 -3.77 -0.16
C ALA A 63 5.47 -4.02 -0.03
N ALA A 64 6.05 -4.77 -0.97
CA ALA A 64 7.50 -5.03 -1.00
C ALA A 64 8.29 -3.75 -1.29
N ASP A 65 7.84 -2.93 -2.23
CA ASP A 65 8.48 -1.66 -2.57
C ASP A 65 8.39 -0.67 -1.40
N GLU A 66 7.26 -0.67 -0.68
CA GLU A 66 7.10 0.12 0.54
C GLU A 66 8.08 -0.34 1.62
N ALA A 67 8.19 -1.65 1.85
CA ALA A 67 9.12 -2.21 2.82
C ALA A 67 10.57 -1.86 2.48
N ALA A 68 10.93 -1.91 1.20
CA ALA A 68 12.27 -1.54 0.73
C ALA A 68 12.55 -0.05 0.97
N ALA A 69 11.56 0.81 0.74
CA ALA A 69 11.69 2.25 1.00
C ALA A 69 11.87 2.55 2.49
N LYS A 70 11.25 1.77 3.35
CA LYS A 70 11.35 1.93 4.82
C LYS A 70 12.65 1.34 5.38
N ALA A 71 13.36 0.54 4.63
CA ALA A 71 14.53 -0.21 5.13
C ALA A 71 15.66 0.68 5.64
N ASP A 72 15.86 1.86 5.04
CA ASP A 72 16.89 2.82 5.47
C ASP A 72 16.48 3.65 6.70
N GLY A 73 15.27 3.47 7.20
CA GLY A 73 14.74 4.24 8.34
C GLY A 73 14.10 5.57 7.97
N THR A 74 14.10 5.94 6.70
CA THR A 74 13.49 7.19 6.21
C THR A 74 12.89 6.97 4.83
N VAL A 75 11.62 7.30 4.68
CA VAL A 75 10.97 7.30 3.36
C VAL A 75 11.04 8.73 2.80
N THR A 76 11.83 8.91 1.75
CA THR A 76 12.04 10.21 1.13
C THR A 76 10.78 10.69 0.40
N ARG A 77 10.72 11.98 0.09
CA ARG A 77 9.61 12.55 -0.68
C ARG A 77 9.51 11.91 -2.06
N ALA A 78 10.65 11.66 -2.70
CA ALA A 78 10.69 10.98 -4.01
C ALA A 78 10.16 9.55 -3.92
N GLU A 79 10.55 8.81 -2.90
CA GLU A 79 10.05 7.46 -2.64
C GLU A 79 8.54 7.45 -2.38
N ARG A 80 8.03 8.40 -1.60
CA ARG A 80 6.59 8.54 -1.36
C ARG A 80 5.81 8.78 -2.64
N ARG A 81 6.33 9.66 -3.51
CA ARG A 81 5.70 9.92 -4.81
C ARG A 81 5.70 8.68 -5.70
N LYS A 82 6.80 7.95 -5.71
CA LYS A 82 6.91 6.71 -6.49
C LYS A 82 5.89 5.67 -6.02
N LEU A 83 5.79 5.47 -4.71
CA LEU A 83 4.82 4.55 -4.12
C LEU A 83 3.38 4.97 -4.40
N GLN A 84 3.07 6.27 -4.34
CA GLN A 84 1.74 6.78 -4.66
C GLN A 84 1.40 6.58 -6.14
N ARG A 85 2.36 6.77 -7.03
CA ARG A 85 2.15 6.50 -8.46
C ARG A 85 1.88 5.01 -8.71
N GLU A 86 2.60 4.15 -8.02
CA GLU A 86 2.39 2.70 -8.11
C GLU A 86 1.01 2.33 -7.59
N ALA A 87 0.61 2.86 -6.44
CA ALA A 87 -0.73 2.67 -5.89
C ALA A 87 -1.82 3.17 -6.85
N ASN A 88 -1.59 4.28 -7.53
CA ASN A 88 -2.51 4.81 -8.54
C ASN A 88 -2.67 3.83 -9.70
N ARG A 89 -1.57 3.26 -10.19
CA ARG A 89 -1.61 2.26 -11.27
C ARG A 89 -2.36 1.01 -10.83
N ASP A 90 -2.11 0.56 -9.62
CA ASP A 90 -2.78 -0.62 -9.06
C ASP A 90 -4.28 -0.37 -8.89
N SER A 91 -4.66 0.81 -8.43
CA SER A 91 -6.06 1.20 -8.30
C SER A 91 -6.77 1.21 -9.65
N LYS A 92 -6.12 1.71 -10.69
CA LYS A 92 -6.64 1.69 -12.05
C LYS A 92 -6.78 0.26 -12.57
N ALA A 93 -5.81 -0.62 -12.27
CA ALA A 93 -5.84 -2.02 -12.68
C ALA A 93 -7.03 -2.75 -12.04
N ILE A 94 -7.29 -2.51 -10.76
CA ILE A 94 -8.44 -3.09 -10.06
C ILE A 94 -9.74 -2.65 -10.74
N ARG A 95 -9.87 -1.36 -10.99
CA ARG A 95 -11.07 -0.81 -11.64
C ARG A 95 -11.27 -1.39 -13.03
N LYS A 96 -10.21 -1.48 -13.81
CA LYS A 96 -10.27 -2.02 -15.17
C LYS A 96 -10.69 -3.47 -15.17
N GLN A 97 -10.11 -4.30 -14.32
CA GLN A 97 -10.45 -5.73 -14.26
C GLN A 97 -11.92 -5.94 -13.85
N LYS A 98 -12.39 -5.19 -12.86
CA LYS A 98 -13.79 -5.27 -12.43
C LYS A 98 -14.75 -4.78 -13.52
N HIS A 99 -14.39 -3.69 -14.21
CA HIS A 99 -15.21 -3.13 -15.29
C HIS A 99 -15.25 -4.07 -16.51
N ASP A 100 -14.11 -4.62 -16.90
CA ASP A 100 -14.04 -5.57 -18.02
C ASP A 100 -14.88 -6.82 -17.75
N ALA A 101 -14.86 -7.31 -16.52
CA ALA A 101 -15.67 -8.45 -16.11
C ALA A 101 -17.17 -8.14 -16.23
N GLN A 102 -17.58 -6.94 -15.80
CA GLN A 102 -18.97 -6.50 -15.94
C GLN A 102 -19.40 -6.38 -17.40
N THR A 103 -18.51 -5.91 -18.25
CA THR A 103 -18.78 -5.77 -19.67
C THR A 103 -18.88 -7.12 -20.37
N ALA A 104 -18.07 -8.08 -19.96
CA ALA A 104 -18.04 -9.41 -20.55
C ALA A 104 -19.23 -10.28 -20.13
N VAL A 105 -19.68 -10.17 -18.89
CA VAL A 105 -20.75 -11.01 -18.34
C VAL A 105 -22.09 -10.86 -19.10
N PRO A 106 -22.56 -9.65 -19.42
CA PRO A 106 -23.81 -9.52 -20.19
C PRO A 106 -23.73 -10.13 -21.59
N ALA A 107 -22.57 -10.06 -22.22
CA ALA A 107 -22.37 -10.61 -23.54
C ALA A 107 -22.36 -12.15 -23.54
N GLY A 108 -21.94 -12.73 -22.41
CA GLY A 108 -21.88 -14.19 -22.27
C GLY A 108 -23.21 -14.84 -21.94
N LYS A 109 -24.23 -14.07 -21.75
CA LYS A 109 -25.57 -14.56 -21.49
C LYS A 109 -26.39 -14.60 -22.76
#